data_115fa8c55fe0b9fc3426bbb9e91096e5
#
_entry.id   115fa8c55fe0b9fc3426bbb9e91096e5
#
_cell.length_a   1.000
_cell.length_b   1.000
_cell.length_c   1.000
_cell.angle_alpha   90.00
_cell.angle_beta   90.00
_cell.angle_gamma   90.00
#
_symmetry.space_group_name_H-M   'P 1'
#
loop_
_entity.id
_entity.type
_entity.pdbx_description
1 polymer ?
#
loop_
_entity_poly.entity_id
_entity_poly.type
_entity_poly.pdbx_seq_one_letter_code
_entity_poly.pdbx_strand_id
1 'polypeptide(L)'
;MLKNAYLQRVYDQVLARDPNAPEFHQCIREFLESLEGIVDKHPEWERNAILERFVEPDRIITFRVTWVDDAGKVQVNRGYRVQFNSAIGPYKGGLRFHPSVNLSVMKFLGFEMNLKNGLTTLPIGGGKGGSDFDPHGKSENEIMRFCQAFITELYRHIGQFTDGPAGDIGVGSREIGYMFGQMKRITNQFDAATLTGKHLSYGGSLVRTEATGYGICYFTDEVLHHQLNTSFEGKTVIVSGSGNVATYAAEKAMQLGGKVVCMSDSNGYVHDPDGIKLDLIKDIKQNRRARIKVYADEVPGATYHEGCRNIWDVPCDVALPCATQNEVDVAEAKKILDGGAMILTEGANMPCTLEAVAMLQAAGIPVGPAKAANAGGVSTSALEMTQNSMRLSWTFEEVDERLHNIMRGIYKAAYDASVEAEQPGNLVVGANIASFLKIADAMLHQGIV
;
A
#
# COMPACT_ATOMS: atom_id res chain seq x y z
N MET A 1 17.83 -4.40 20.77
CA MET A 1 19.17 -4.69 20.22
C MET A 1 19.00 -5.92 19.34
N LEU A 2 19.48 -5.87 18.10
CA LEU A 2 19.44 -7.02 17.18
C LEU A 2 20.44 -8.08 17.67
N LYS A 3 20.12 -9.37 17.46
CA LYS A 3 20.95 -10.48 17.96
C LYS A 3 22.19 -10.68 17.10
N ASN A 4 22.06 -10.54 15.77
CA ASN A 4 23.16 -10.70 14.84
C ASN A 4 24.01 -9.41 14.78
N ALA A 5 25.34 -9.55 14.90
CA ALA A 5 26.28 -8.42 14.95
C ALA A 5 26.33 -7.62 13.64
N TYR A 6 26.19 -8.27 12.48
CA TYR A 6 26.16 -7.58 11.19
C TYR A 6 24.91 -6.72 11.07
N LEU A 7 23.75 -7.26 11.37
CA LEU A 7 22.48 -6.52 11.35
C LEU A 7 22.51 -5.33 12.32
N GLN A 8 23.05 -5.51 13.54
CA GLN A 8 23.18 -4.42 14.50
C GLN A 8 24.11 -3.32 14.00
N ARG A 9 25.23 -3.66 13.39
CA ARG A 9 26.16 -2.69 12.79
C ARG A 9 25.48 -1.87 11.68
N VAL A 10 24.72 -2.52 10.78
CA VAL A 10 23.95 -1.82 9.73
C VAL A 10 22.95 -0.86 10.34
N TYR A 11 22.22 -1.29 11.39
CA TYR A 11 21.25 -0.44 12.07
C TYR A 11 21.91 0.77 12.74
N ASP A 12 23.05 0.57 13.42
CA ASP A 12 23.80 1.66 14.06
C ASP A 12 24.31 2.69 13.04
N GLN A 13 24.68 2.25 11.84
CA GLN A 13 25.04 3.15 10.73
C GLN A 13 23.85 4.00 10.26
N VAL A 14 22.65 3.41 10.15
CA VAL A 14 21.43 4.16 9.80
C VAL A 14 21.12 5.22 10.85
N LEU A 15 21.18 4.86 12.15
CA LEU A 15 20.96 5.81 13.23
C LEU A 15 21.95 6.99 13.20
N ALA A 16 23.21 6.71 12.90
CA ALA A 16 24.26 7.72 12.82
C ALA A 16 24.10 8.67 11.62
N ARG A 17 23.67 8.15 10.48
CA ARG A 17 23.48 8.94 9.24
C ARG A 17 22.21 9.80 9.26
N ASP A 18 21.15 9.31 9.86
CA ASP A 18 19.82 9.92 9.85
C ASP A 18 19.29 10.18 11.27
N PRO A 19 19.99 10.94 12.12
CA PRO A 19 19.67 11.03 13.56
C PRO A 19 18.26 11.57 13.87
N ASN A 20 17.60 12.22 12.90
CA ASN A 20 16.29 12.84 13.05
C ASN A 20 15.21 12.17 12.17
N ALA A 21 15.30 10.84 11.96
CA ALA A 21 14.38 10.10 11.10
C ALA A 21 13.70 8.92 11.85
N PRO A 22 12.87 9.18 12.88
CA PRO A 22 12.32 8.15 13.76
C PRO A 22 11.46 7.12 13.02
N GLU A 23 10.63 7.54 12.06
CA GLU A 23 9.80 6.62 11.28
C GLU A 23 10.66 5.69 10.41
N PHE A 24 11.74 6.23 9.84
CA PHE A 24 12.68 5.44 9.06
C PHE A 24 13.46 4.46 9.93
N HIS A 25 13.90 4.88 11.12
CA HIS A 25 14.60 4.00 12.08
C HIS A 25 13.76 2.79 12.48
N GLN A 26 12.47 3.03 12.79
CA GLN A 26 11.56 1.96 13.17
C GLN A 26 11.42 0.93 12.04
N CYS A 27 11.17 1.40 10.84
CA CYS A 27 10.97 0.55 9.67
C CYS A 27 12.21 -0.31 9.34
N ILE A 28 13.41 0.30 9.38
CA ILE A 28 14.67 -0.43 9.16
C ILE A 28 14.88 -1.48 10.25
N ARG A 29 14.60 -1.15 11.50
CA ARG A 29 14.72 -2.11 12.60
C ARG A 29 13.83 -3.33 12.40
N GLU A 30 12.56 -3.12 12.11
CA GLU A 30 11.58 -4.19 11.86
C GLU A 30 12.00 -5.07 10.68
N PHE A 31 12.51 -4.46 9.62
CA PHE A 31 13.05 -5.20 8.48
C PHE A 31 14.25 -6.05 8.87
N LEU A 32 15.25 -5.47 9.55
CA LEU A 32 16.46 -6.21 9.96
C LEU A 32 16.14 -7.33 10.95
N GLU A 33 15.20 -7.13 11.88
CA GLU A 33 14.71 -8.18 12.78
C GLU A 33 14.14 -9.39 12.00
N SER A 34 13.48 -9.15 10.88
CA SER A 34 12.95 -10.24 10.04
C SER A 34 14.03 -11.08 9.36
N LEU A 35 15.26 -10.56 9.21
CA LEU A 35 16.38 -11.26 8.59
C LEU A 35 17.21 -12.11 9.58
N GLU A 36 16.96 -12.02 10.88
CA GLU A 36 17.77 -12.74 11.89
C GLU A 36 17.82 -14.27 11.67
N GLY A 37 16.75 -14.86 11.10
CA GLY A 37 16.68 -16.30 10.81
C GLY A 37 17.45 -16.78 9.58
N ILE A 38 17.87 -15.85 8.69
CA ILE A 38 18.49 -16.22 7.40
C ILE A 38 19.84 -15.58 7.14
N VAL A 39 20.19 -14.50 7.82
CA VAL A 39 21.40 -13.71 7.50
C VAL A 39 22.68 -14.53 7.55
N ASP A 40 22.81 -15.48 8.46
CA ASP A 40 23.98 -16.35 8.60
C ASP A 40 24.10 -17.36 7.44
N LYS A 41 23.04 -17.61 6.70
CA LYS A 41 23.02 -18.46 5.50
C LYS A 41 23.58 -17.71 4.27
N HIS A 42 23.75 -16.39 4.35
CA HIS A 42 24.11 -15.48 3.24
C HIS A 42 25.35 -14.61 3.53
N PRO A 43 26.54 -15.20 3.74
CA PRO A 43 27.75 -14.42 4.06
C PRO A 43 28.18 -13.47 2.92
N GLU A 44 27.69 -13.67 1.69
CA GLU A 44 27.90 -12.78 0.55
C GLU A 44 27.24 -11.41 0.74
N TRP A 45 26.19 -11.29 1.56
CA TRP A 45 25.58 -9.98 1.81
C TRP A 45 26.51 -9.04 2.55
N GLU A 46 27.20 -9.52 3.60
CA GLU A 46 28.18 -8.71 4.30
C GLU A 46 29.40 -8.38 3.42
N ARG A 47 29.93 -9.36 2.67
CA ARG A 47 31.07 -9.16 1.79
C ARG A 47 30.84 -8.12 0.70
N ASN A 48 29.61 -7.98 0.21
CA ASN A 48 29.22 -7.05 -0.83
C ASN A 48 28.44 -5.82 -0.31
N ALA A 49 28.39 -5.63 1.02
CA ALA A 49 27.68 -4.53 1.68
C ALA A 49 26.21 -4.39 1.18
N ILE A 50 25.52 -5.53 0.98
CA ILE A 50 24.18 -5.54 0.39
C ILE A 50 23.19 -4.84 1.29
N LEU A 51 23.19 -5.10 2.62
CA LEU A 51 22.28 -4.45 3.54
C LEU A 51 22.59 -2.97 3.68
N GLU A 52 23.86 -2.57 3.77
CA GLU A 52 24.26 -1.17 3.83
C GLU A 52 23.79 -0.38 2.60
N ARG A 53 23.84 -0.99 1.41
CA ARG A 53 23.35 -0.40 0.16
C ARG A 53 21.82 -0.43 0.08
N PHE A 54 21.18 -1.47 0.61
CA PHE A 54 19.73 -1.64 0.56
C PHE A 54 18.98 -0.66 1.48
N VAL A 55 19.56 -0.28 2.63
CA VAL A 55 18.96 0.67 3.57
C VAL A 55 19.27 2.13 3.25
N GLU A 56 20.13 2.40 2.27
CA GLU A 56 20.45 3.74 1.80
C GLU A 56 19.77 4.00 0.44
N PRO A 57 19.00 5.08 0.25
CA PRO A 57 18.38 5.38 -1.04
C PRO A 57 19.41 5.76 -2.09
N ASP A 58 19.18 5.34 -3.33
CA ASP A 58 20.04 5.71 -4.47
C ASP A 58 20.13 7.23 -4.65
N ARG A 59 18.99 7.94 -4.46
CA ARG A 59 18.93 9.41 -4.56
C ARG A 59 17.79 9.99 -3.75
N ILE A 60 18.03 11.20 -3.24
CA ILE A 60 17.00 12.05 -2.63
C ILE A 60 16.99 13.39 -3.38
N ILE A 61 15.83 13.75 -3.90
CA ILE A 61 15.62 15.03 -4.58
C ILE A 61 14.70 15.86 -3.71
N THR A 62 15.18 17.02 -3.27
CA THR A 62 14.39 18.00 -2.53
C THR A 62 14.35 19.28 -3.33
N PHE A 63 13.17 19.84 -3.54
CA PHE A 63 12.99 21.04 -4.36
C PHE A 63 11.93 21.97 -3.78
N ARG A 64 12.03 23.25 -4.14
CA ARG A 64 11.05 24.28 -3.79
C ARG A 64 9.93 24.29 -4.82
N VAL A 65 8.68 24.33 -4.33
CA VAL A 65 7.49 24.49 -5.17
C VAL A 65 6.89 25.87 -4.89
N THR A 66 6.97 26.78 -5.85
CA THR A 66 6.42 28.12 -5.76
C THR A 66 5.19 28.24 -6.63
N TRP A 67 4.08 28.71 -6.06
CA TRP A 67 2.80 28.86 -6.75
C TRP A 67 2.01 30.05 -6.20
N VAL A 68 0.92 30.44 -6.87
CA VAL A 68 0.10 31.60 -6.48
C VAL A 68 -1.30 31.14 -6.13
N ASP A 69 -1.80 31.55 -4.95
CA ASP A 69 -3.16 31.24 -4.50
C ASP A 69 -4.21 32.14 -5.21
N ASP A 70 -5.49 31.92 -4.88
CA ASP A 70 -6.60 32.65 -5.50
C ASP A 70 -6.64 34.14 -5.07
N ALA A 71 -6.00 34.48 -3.96
CA ALA A 71 -5.83 35.86 -3.50
C ALA A 71 -4.64 36.60 -4.18
N GLY A 72 -3.92 35.92 -5.10
CA GLY A 72 -2.74 36.47 -5.75
C GLY A 72 -1.47 36.45 -4.89
N LYS A 73 -1.49 35.77 -3.75
CA LYS A 73 -0.34 35.64 -2.85
C LYS A 73 0.57 34.49 -3.26
N VAL A 74 1.88 34.75 -3.26
CA VAL A 74 2.89 33.73 -3.52
C VAL A 74 2.98 32.77 -2.33
N GLN A 75 2.84 31.49 -2.60
CA GLN A 75 2.99 30.38 -1.67
C GLN A 75 4.26 29.59 -1.98
N VAL A 76 4.87 29.02 -0.95
CA VAL A 76 6.09 28.22 -1.08
C VAL A 76 5.94 26.94 -0.29
N ASN A 77 6.05 25.81 -0.98
CA ASN A 77 6.04 24.47 -0.40
C ASN A 77 7.37 23.77 -0.71
N ARG A 78 7.61 22.66 -0.02
CA ARG A 78 8.74 21.80 -0.27
C ARG A 78 8.26 20.51 -0.93
N GLY A 79 8.91 20.14 -2.05
CA GLY A 79 8.71 18.87 -2.75
C GLY A 79 9.85 17.90 -2.47
N TYR A 80 9.52 16.61 -2.49
CA TYR A 80 10.44 15.51 -2.29
C TYR A 80 10.23 14.41 -3.31
N ARG A 81 11.32 13.75 -3.74
CA ARG A 81 11.31 12.44 -4.37
C ARG A 81 12.47 11.61 -3.85
N VAL A 82 12.18 10.50 -3.22
CA VAL A 82 13.14 9.48 -2.81
C VAL A 82 13.11 8.38 -3.86
N GLN A 83 14.19 8.25 -4.61
CA GLN A 83 14.49 7.16 -5.51
C GLN A 83 15.29 6.14 -4.71
N PHE A 84 14.61 5.11 -4.20
CA PHE A 84 15.19 4.31 -3.12
C PHE A 84 16.08 3.20 -3.66
N ASN A 85 15.55 2.32 -4.52
CA ASN A 85 16.33 1.24 -5.14
C ASN A 85 15.73 0.85 -6.49
N SER A 86 16.59 0.70 -7.50
CA SER A 86 16.21 0.37 -8.87
C SER A 86 16.76 -0.97 -9.37
N ALA A 87 17.29 -1.82 -8.51
CA ALA A 87 17.91 -3.07 -8.91
C ALA A 87 16.99 -4.01 -9.69
N ILE A 88 15.66 -3.96 -9.44
CA ILE A 88 14.69 -4.82 -10.13
C ILE A 88 13.82 -4.07 -11.15
N GLY A 89 14.02 -2.78 -11.34
CA GLY A 89 13.26 -1.97 -12.31
C GLY A 89 13.20 -0.49 -11.94
N PRO A 90 12.55 0.34 -12.76
CA PRO A 90 12.39 1.77 -12.48
C PRO A 90 11.80 2.04 -11.11
N TYR A 91 12.24 3.11 -10.44
CA TYR A 91 11.64 3.51 -9.16
C TYR A 91 10.14 3.66 -9.31
N LYS A 92 9.35 3.16 -8.35
CA LYS A 92 7.89 3.21 -8.40
C LYS A 92 7.31 3.49 -7.03
N GLY A 93 6.39 4.46 -6.96
CA GLY A 93 5.66 4.77 -5.74
C GLY A 93 4.93 6.10 -5.82
N GLY A 94 3.93 6.25 -4.94
CA GLY A 94 3.01 7.38 -4.95
C GLY A 94 3.62 8.72 -4.55
N LEU A 95 2.90 9.79 -4.90
CA LEU A 95 3.10 11.15 -4.42
C LEU A 95 2.05 11.45 -3.35
N ARG A 96 2.47 11.96 -2.20
CA ARG A 96 1.60 12.35 -1.10
C ARG A 96 1.57 13.88 -0.96
N PHE A 97 0.38 14.48 -0.96
CA PHE A 97 0.19 15.89 -0.62
C PHE A 97 -0.53 15.99 0.72
N HIS A 98 0.26 16.30 1.76
CA HIS A 98 -0.24 16.38 3.13
C HIS A 98 0.73 17.18 4.00
N PRO A 99 0.25 17.99 4.97
CA PRO A 99 1.12 18.80 5.85
C PRO A 99 2.18 18.00 6.64
N SER A 100 1.93 16.72 6.91
CA SER A 100 2.89 15.86 7.63
C SER A 100 4.06 15.37 6.78
N VAL A 101 4.08 15.67 5.48
CA VAL A 101 5.15 15.22 4.58
C VAL A 101 6.47 15.88 4.95
N ASN A 102 7.45 15.06 5.27
CA ASN A 102 8.82 15.45 5.53
C ASN A 102 9.78 14.37 4.99
N LEU A 103 11.08 14.60 5.08
CA LEU A 103 12.07 13.68 4.52
C LEU A 103 12.09 12.32 5.21
N SER A 104 11.94 12.26 6.56
CA SER A 104 11.89 11.01 7.31
C SER A 104 10.74 10.12 6.85
N VAL A 105 9.53 10.69 6.74
CA VAL A 105 8.35 10.00 6.23
C VAL A 105 8.55 9.53 4.79
N MET A 106 9.19 10.35 3.93
CA MET A 106 9.43 9.97 2.53
C MET A 106 10.47 8.85 2.40
N LYS A 107 11.54 8.86 3.22
CA LYS A 107 12.52 7.75 3.29
C LYS A 107 11.86 6.46 3.76
N PHE A 108 11.11 6.52 4.86
CA PHE A 108 10.34 5.39 5.38
C PHE A 108 9.44 4.77 4.31
N LEU A 109 8.57 5.59 3.71
CA LEU A 109 7.64 5.11 2.70
C LEU A 109 8.34 4.64 1.42
N GLY A 110 9.46 5.24 1.03
CA GLY A 110 10.29 4.81 -0.10
C GLY A 110 10.90 3.43 0.15
N PHE A 111 11.40 3.19 1.36
CA PHE A 111 11.91 1.88 1.77
C PHE A 111 10.81 0.80 1.75
N GLU A 112 9.64 1.10 2.31
CA GLU A 112 8.49 0.19 2.28
C GLU A 112 8.04 -0.14 0.85
N MET A 113 8.20 0.81 -0.09
CA MET A 113 7.92 0.54 -1.50
C MET A 113 8.89 -0.48 -2.11
N ASN A 114 10.18 -0.55 -1.68
CA ASN A 114 11.07 -1.63 -2.11
C ASN A 114 10.51 -2.99 -1.71
N LEU A 115 10.13 -3.12 -0.43
CA LEU A 115 9.61 -4.37 0.12
C LEU A 115 8.28 -4.77 -0.53
N LYS A 116 7.40 -3.81 -0.80
CA LYS A 116 6.14 -4.06 -1.49
C LYS A 116 6.34 -4.46 -2.96
N ASN A 117 7.12 -3.67 -3.69
CA ASN A 117 7.32 -3.86 -5.14
C ASN A 117 8.14 -5.13 -5.44
N GLY A 118 9.10 -5.47 -4.58
CA GLY A 118 9.87 -6.70 -4.67
C GLY A 118 9.03 -7.97 -4.60
N LEU A 119 7.91 -7.94 -3.86
CA LEU A 119 6.95 -9.05 -3.79
C LEU A 119 6.20 -9.26 -5.10
N THR A 120 5.96 -8.20 -5.88
CA THR A 120 5.30 -8.35 -7.16
C THR A 120 6.20 -9.11 -8.16
N THR A 121 5.60 -9.73 -9.15
CA THR A 121 6.37 -10.37 -10.24
C THR A 121 6.85 -9.35 -11.27
N LEU A 122 6.59 -8.06 -11.05
CA LEU A 122 6.77 -6.99 -12.03
C LEU A 122 8.13 -6.30 -11.86
N PRO A 123 8.74 -5.81 -12.96
CA PRO A 123 10.05 -5.16 -12.93
C PRO A 123 9.91 -3.69 -12.49
N ILE A 124 9.65 -3.46 -11.22
CA ILE A 124 9.52 -2.13 -10.61
C ILE A 124 10.32 -2.06 -9.30
N GLY A 125 11.13 -1.04 -9.18
CA GLY A 125 11.89 -0.70 -7.97
C GLY A 125 11.07 0.11 -6.96
N GLY A 126 11.70 0.66 -5.95
CA GLY A 126 11.05 1.43 -4.89
C GLY A 126 11.34 2.92 -4.96
N GLY A 127 10.30 3.72 -4.78
CA GLY A 127 10.41 5.18 -4.66
C GLY A 127 9.20 5.79 -3.99
N LYS A 128 9.35 7.00 -3.48
CA LYS A 128 8.25 7.76 -2.86
C LYS A 128 8.49 9.26 -2.99
N GLY A 129 7.42 10.02 -3.08
CA GLY A 129 7.55 11.47 -3.12
C GLY A 129 6.33 12.16 -2.52
N GLY A 130 6.36 13.48 -2.56
CA GLY A 130 5.26 14.29 -2.06
C GLY A 130 5.66 15.72 -1.71
N SER A 131 4.74 16.39 -1.05
CA SER A 131 4.90 17.75 -0.60
C SER A 131 4.11 17.99 0.70
N ASP A 132 4.56 18.95 1.49
CA ASP A 132 3.85 19.52 2.64
C ASP A 132 2.62 20.38 2.26
N PHE A 133 2.23 20.39 1.00
CA PHE A 133 1.01 21.02 0.50
C PHE A 133 -0.24 20.32 1.04
N ASP A 134 -1.18 21.09 1.57
CA ASP A 134 -2.49 20.60 1.99
C ASP A 134 -3.54 20.93 0.93
N PRO A 135 -4.11 19.94 0.23
CA PRO A 135 -5.16 20.16 -0.76
C PRO A 135 -6.53 20.46 -0.14
N HIS A 136 -6.71 20.23 1.18
CA HIS A 136 -7.99 20.48 1.84
C HIS A 136 -8.33 21.97 1.86
N GLY A 137 -9.56 22.30 1.45
CA GLY A 137 -10.04 23.67 1.40
C GLY A 137 -9.45 24.53 0.28
N LYS A 138 -8.63 23.95 -0.61
CA LYS A 138 -8.11 24.64 -1.80
C LYS A 138 -9.10 24.55 -2.96
N SER A 139 -9.13 25.60 -3.77
CA SER A 139 -9.89 25.61 -5.01
C SER A 139 -9.29 24.66 -6.05
N GLU A 140 -10.09 24.27 -7.03
CA GLU A 140 -9.62 23.49 -8.19
C GLU A 140 -8.45 24.18 -8.92
N ASN A 141 -8.51 25.51 -9.03
CA ASN A 141 -7.47 26.29 -9.68
C ASN A 141 -6.18 26.35 -8.85
N GLU A 142 -6.27 26.43 -7.54
CA GLU A 142 -5.12 26.37 -6.63
C GLU A 142 -4.43 25.01 -6.73
N ILE A 143 -5.20 23.92 -6.66
CA ILE A 143 -4.67 22.56 -6.79
C ILE A 143 -4.00 22.37 -8.16
N MET A 144 -4.62 22.83 -9.23
CA MET A 144 -4.04 22.76 -10.57
C MET A 144 -2.71 23.51 -10.66
N ARG A 145 -2.65 24.77 -10.18
CA ARG A 145 -1.41 25.58 -10.18
C ARG A 145 -0.31 24.93 -9.35
N PHE A 146 -0.67 24.39 -8.19
CA PHE A 146 0.29 23.66 -7.36
C PHE A 146 0.83 22.41 -8.09
N CYS A 147 -0.02 21.56 -8.64
CA CYS A 147 0.38 20.38 -9.40
C CYS A 147 1.29 20.71 -10.58
N GLN A 148 0.97 21.78 -11.31
CA GLN A 148 1.78 22.26 -12.42
C GLN A 148 3.16 22.75 -11.96
N ALA A 149 3.23 23.51 -10.86
CA ALA A 149 4.49 23.96 -10.27
C ALA A 149 5.33 22.76 -9.76
N PHE A 150 4.69 21.81 -9.07
CA PHE A 150 5.35 20.62 -8.54
C PHE A 150 5.98 19.78 -9.65
N ILE A 151 5.24 19.47 -10.69
CA ILE A 151 5.75 18.62 -11.78
C ILE A 151 6.79 19.36 -12.64
N THR A 152 6.76 20.69 -12.70
CA THR A 152 7.76 21.50 -13.41
C THR A 152 9.15 21.33 -12.79
N GLU A 153 9.24 21.06 -11.51
CA GLU A 153 10.52 20.72 -10.87
C GLU A 153 10.83 19.22 -10.97
N LEU A 154 9.84 18.36 -10.78
CA LEU A 154 10.05 16.91 -10.71
C LEU A 154 10.33 16.25 -12.07
N TYR A 155 9.80 16.77 -13.19
CA TYR A 155 9.84 16.08 -14.50
C TYR A 155 11.25 15.72 -14.96
N ARG A 156 12.28 16.43 -14.52
CA ARG A 156 13.69 16.19 -14.88
C ARG A 156 14.24 14.89 -14.32
N HIS A 157 13.57 14.33 -13.33
CA HIS A 157 14.05 13.19 -12.53
C HIS A 157 13.19 11.94 -12.70
N ILE A 158 12.11 12.02 -13.49
CA ILE A 158 11.16 10.93 -13.70
C ILE A 158 11.05 10.57 -15.18
N GLY A 159 10.52 9.39 -15.46
CA GLY A 159 10.34 8.85 -16.82
C GLY A 159 9.98 7.38 -16.76
N GLN A 160 9.37 6.86 -17.81
CA GLN A 160 8.89 5.48 -17.86
C GLN A 160 9.97 4.41 -17.59
N PHE A 161 11.23 4.71 -17.89
CA PHE A 161 12.38 3.80 -17.68
C PHE A 161 13.25 4.19 -16.49
N THR A 162 12.91 5.27 -15.78
CA THR A 162 13.67 5.78 -14.64
C THR A 162 12.86 5.73 -13.37
N ASP A 163 11.71 6.41 -13.35
CA ASP A 163 10.91 6.61 -12.15
C ASP A 163 9.45 6.91 -12.51
N GLY A 164 8.53 6.08 -12.05
CA GLY A 164 7.11 6.18 -12.32
C GLY A 164 6.28 6.59 -11.09
N PRO A 165 6.03 7.88 -10.85
CA PRO A 165 5.12 8.32 -9.79
C PRO A 165 3.68 7.87 -10.00
N ALA A 166 2.95 7.75 -8.88
CA ALA A 166 1.53 7.41 -8.83
C ALA A 166 0.80 8.29 -7.80
N GLY A 167 -0.50 8.08 -7.62
CA GLY A 167 -1.26 8.71 -6.55
C GLY A 167 -1.01 8.10 -5.17
N ASP A 168 -1.29 8.89 -4.13
CA ASP A 168 -1.28 8.53 -2.71
C ASP A 168 -2.21 9.53 -1.97
N ILE A 169 -2.13 9.65 -0.65
CA ILE A 169 -2.93 10.61 0.13
C ILE A 169 -2.82 12.02 -0.49
N GLY A 170 -3.96 12.64 -0.76
CA GLY A 170 -4.04 13.99 -1.35
C GLY A 170 -3.71 14.06 -2.84
N VAL A 171 -3.47 12.92 -3.50
CA VAL A 171 -3.17 12.83 -4.94
C VAL A 171 -4.01 11.73 -5.58
N GLY A 172 -5.07 12.11 -6.25
CA GLY A 172 -5.93 11.23 -7.02
C GLY A 172 -5.74 11.40 -8.54
N SER A 173 -6.68 10.87 -9.31
CA SER A 173 -6.64 10.97 -10.79
C SER A 173 -6.69 12.41 -11.29
N ARG A 174 -7.30 13.32 -10.53
CA ARG A 174 -7.35 14.77 -10.82
C ARG A 174 -5.94 15.37 -10.77
N GLU A 175 -5.22 15.21 -9.67
CA GLU A 175 -3.87 15.73 -9.46
C GLU A 175 -2.89 15.10 -10.47
N ILE A 176 -3.00 13.79 -10.69
CA ILE A 176 -2.23 13.07 -11.73
C ILE A 176 -2.52 13.68 -13.10
N GLY A 177 -3.78 14.01 -13.39
CA GLY A 177 -4.16 14.65 -14.66
C GLY A 177 -3.51 16.02 -14.85
N TYR A 178 -3.52 16.88 -13.83
CA TYR A 178 -2.88 18.17 -13.89
C TYR A 178 -1.36 18.08 -14.07
N MET A 179 -0.72 17.14 -13.38
CA MET A 179 0.72 16.87 -13.53
C MET A 179 1.04 16.31 -14.91
N PHE A 180 0.25 15.36 -15.41
CA PHE A 180 0.43 14.77 -16.74
C PHE A 180 0.29 15.82 -17.86
N GLY A 181 -0.74 16.66 -17.79
CA GLY A 181 -0.94 17.74 -18.77
C GLY A 181 0.21 18.73 -18.82
N GLN A 182 0.75 19.11 -17.66
CA GLN A 182 1.90 20.03 -17.57
C GLN A 182 3.19 19.35 -18.06
N MET A 183 3.44 18.09 -17.67
CA MET A 183 4.60 17.33 -18.12
C MET A 183 4.60 17.20 -19.66
N LYS A 184 3.46 16.82 -20.25
CA LYS A 184 3.29 16.77 -21.71
C LYS A 184 3.61 18.10 -22.38
N ARG A 185 3.18 19.23 -21.78
CA ARG A 185 3.43 20.58 -22.30
C ARG A 185 4.93 20.94 -22.27
N ILE A 186 5.63 20.59 -21.18
CA ILE A 186 7.07 20.90 -21.03
C ILE A 186 7.93 20.05 -21.96
N THR A 187 7.64 18.75 -22.01
CA THR A 187 8.46 17.78 -22.74
C THR A 187 8.12 17.69 -24.23
N ASN A 188 6.93 18.19 -24.63
CA ASN A 188 6.34 18.00 -25.96
C ASN A 188 6.23 16.49 -26.34
N GLN A 189 6.01 15.63 -25.35
CA GLN A 189 5.88 14.18 -25.54
C GLN A 189 4.63 13.67 -24.84
N PHE A 190 3.95 12.70 -25.45
CA PHE A 190 2.88 11.95 -24.82
C PHE A 190 3.45 10.68 -24.18
N ASP A 191 4.18 10.88 -23.06
CA ASP A 191 4.72 9.78 -22.27
C ASP A 191 3.67 9.31 -21.25
N ALA A 192 2.82 8.38 -21.71
CA ALA A 192 1.73 7.86 -20.90
C ALA A 192 2.19 6.92 -19.77
N ALA A 193 3.38 6.31 -19.88
CA ALA A 193 3.82 5.29 -18.94
C ALA A 193 4.51 5.85 -17.69
N THR A 194 4.90 7.12 -17.67
CA THR A 194 5.60 7.71 -16.51
C THR A 194 4.68 7.90 -15.32
N LEU A 195 3.55 8.57 -15.48
CA LEU A 195 2.58 8.80 -14.40
C LEU A 195 1.45 7.78 -14.45
N THR A 196 1.17 7.11 -13.33
CA THR A 196 0.09 6.11 -13.23
C THR A 196 -1.03 6.57 -12.30
N GLY A 197 -2.22 5.96 -12.45
CA GLY A 197 -3.46 6.43 -11.81
C GLY A 197 -4.18 7.48 -12.66
N LYS A 198 -3.91 7.50 -13.97
CA LYS A 198 -4.56 8.39 -14.94
C LYS A 198 -6.04 8.04 -15.12
N HIS A 199 -6.80 9.00 -15.60
CA HIS A 199 -8.14 8.74 -16.09
C HIS A 199 -8.11 7.88 -17.36
N LEU A 200 -9.13 7.06 -17.55
CA LEU A 200 -9.23 6.11 -18.68
C LEU A 200 -9.09 6.77 -20.06
N SER A 201 -9.54 8.03 -20.19
CA SER A 201 -9.52 8.77 -21.47
C SER A 201 -8.11 9.07 -22.01
N TYR A 202 -7.05 8.93 -21.20
CA TYR A 202 -5.68 9.19 -21.63
C TYR A 202 -4.65 8.19 -21.07
N GLY A 203 -5.04 6.93 -21.04
CA GLY A 203 -4.13 5.81 -20.75
C GLY A 203 -4.21 5.27 -19.33
N GLY A 204 -5.27 5.55 -18.57
CA GLY A 204 -5.55 4.84 -17.32
C GLY A 204 -5.93 3.38 -17.57
N SER A 205 -5.81 2.55 -16.55
CA SER A 205 -6.15 1.13 -16.60
C SER A 205 -7.48 0.85 -15.90
N LEU A 206 -8.29 -0.03 -16.50
CA LEU A 206 -9.39 -0.69 -15.81
C LEU A 206 -8.86 -1.47 -14.60
N VAL A 207 -9.73 -1.79 -13.65
CA VAL A 207 -9.39 -2.45 -12.37
C VAL A 207 -8.52 -1.59 -11.43
N ARG A 208 -7.94 -0.47 -11.88
CA ARG A 208 -7.04 0.33 -11.02
C ARG A 208 -7.72 0.81 -9.74
N THR A 209 -8.99 1.17 -9.82
CA THR A 209 -9.79 1.63 -8.69
C THR A 209 -10.07 0.50 -7.70
N GLU A 210 -10.36 -0.67 -8.22
CA GLU A 210 -10.71 -1.89 -7.49
C GLU A 210 -9.49 -2.61 -6.89
N ALA A 211 -8.35 -2.45 -7.54
CA ALA A 211 -7.17 -3.31 -7.43
C ALA A 211 -6.67 -3.55 -6.00
N THR A 212 -6.71 -2.54 -5.13
CA THR A 212 -6.24 -2.72 -3.74
C THR A 212 -7.20 -3.61 -2.98
N GLY A 213 -8.51 -3.34 -3.04
CA GLY A 213 -9.54 -4.14 -2.39
C GLY A 213 -9.60 -5.57 -2.93
N TYR A 214 -9.54 -5.72 -4.25
CA TYR A 214 -9.51 -7.03 -4.91
C TYR A 214 -8.27 -7.82 -4.53
N GLY A 215 -7.10 -7.17 -4.52
CA GLY A 215 -5.85 -7.80 -4.13
C GLY A 215 -5.85 -8.36 -2.72
N ILE A 216 -6.43 -7.61 -1.75
CA ILE A 216 -6.59 -8.07 -0.36
C ILE A 216 -7.38 -9.38 -0.33
N CYS A 217 -8.49 -9.46 -1.06
CA CYS A 217 -9.32 -10.65 -1.08
C CYS A 217 -8.64 -11.83 -1.79
N TYR A 218 -7.95 -11.59 -2.90
CA TYR A 218 -7.18 -12.64 -3.57
C TYR A 218 -6.07 -13.20 -2.68
N PHE A 219 -5.34 -12.32 -1.98
CA PHE A 219 -4.32 -12.76 -1.03
C PHE A 219 -4.93 -13.54 0.14
N THR A 220 -6.05 -13.06 0.69
CA THR A 220 -6.77 -13.73 1.78
C THR A 220 -7.25 -15.11 1.35
N ASP A 221 -7.78 -15.23 0.13
CA ASP A 221 -8.27 -16.49 -0.42
C ASP A 221 -7.15 -17.54 -0.55
N GLU A 222 -5.95 -17.14 -0.97
CA GLU A 222 -4.78 -18.01 -1.00
C GLU A 222 -4.40 -18.49 0.42
N VAL A 223 -4.48 -17.62 1.43
CA VAL A 223 -4.24 -18.03 2.84
C VAL A 223 -5.32 -19.01 3.32
N LEU A 224 -6.60 -18.72 3.05
CA LEU A 224 -7.71 -19.58 3.40
C LEU A 224 -7.55 -20.97 2.77
N HIS A 225 -7.21 -21.04 1.49
CA HIS A 225 -7.02 -22.32 0.80
C HIS A 225 -5.82 -23.11 1.30
N HIS A 226 -4.65 -22.48 1.40
CA HIS A 226 -3.39 -23.19 1.61
C HIS A 226 -3.01 -23.39 3.09
N GLN A 227 -3.41 -22.49 3.98
CA GLN A 227 -3.09 -22.63 5.41
C GLN A 227 -4.28 -23.13 6.24
N LEU A 228 -5.52 -22.78 5.85
CA LEU A 228 -6.72 -23.10 6.62
C LEU A 228 -7.62 -24.14 5.96
N ASN A 229 -7.27 -24.60 4.75
CA ASN A 229 -8.02 -25.60 3.98
C ASN A 229 -9.53 -25.25 3.84
N THR A 230 -9.83 -24.00 3.57
CA THR A 230 -11.19 -23.45 3.40
C THR A 230 -11.19 -22.36 2.31
N SER A 231 -12.28 -21.62 2.15
CA SER A 231 -12.42 -20.51 1.21
C SER A 231 -13.29 -19.42 1.81
N PHE A 232 -13.56 -18.33 1.08
CA PHE A 232 -14.54 -17.32 1.47
C PHE A 232 -15.98 -17.83 1.52
N GLU A 233 -16.29 -18.93 0.82
CA GLU A 233 -17.65 -19.44 0.71
C GLU A 233 -18.31 -19.67 2.08
N GLY A 234 -19.42 -18.97 2.31
CA GLY A 234 -20.19 -19.04 3.56
C GLY A 234 -19.54 -18.38 4.78
N LYS A 235 -18.38 -17.71 4.64
CA LYS A 235 -17.72 -17.04 5.75
C LYS A 235 -18.32 -15.68 6.06
N THR A 236 -18.40 -15.35 7.34
CA THR A 236 -18.76 -14.02 7.82
C THR A 236 -17.54 -13.11 7.76
N VAL A 237 -17.68 -11.99 7.05
CA VAL A 237 -16.57 -11.05 6.78
C VAL A 237 -16.89 -9.69 7.39
N ILE A 238 -15.93 -9.10 8.08
CA ILE A 238 -15.97 -7.71 8.54
C ILE A 238 -14.94 -6.91 7.78
N VAL A 239 -15.37 -5.76 7.23
CA VAL A 239 -14.51 -4.81 6.53
C VAL A 239 -14.59 -3.47 7.23
N SER A 240 -13.52 -3.00 7.84
CA SER A 240 -13.49 -1.64 8.40
C SER A 240 -13.32 -0.59 7.29
N GLY A 241 -13.94 0.57 7.50
CA GLY A 241 -13.94 1.65 6.50
C GLY A 241 -15.10 1.56 5.51
N SER A 242 -15.21 2.59 4.68
CA SER A 242 -16.17 2.72 3.57
C SER A 242 -15.57 3.58 2.44
N GLY A 243 -14.25 3.72 2.44
CA GLY A 243 -13.49 4.31 1.34
C GLY A 243 -13.27 3.32 0.19
N ASN A 244 -12.45 3.71 -0.77
CA ASN A 244 -12.18 2.92 -1.97
C ASN A 244 -11.73 1.48 -1.66
N VAL A 245 -10.71 1.33 -0.81
CA VAL A 245 -10.16 0.01 -0.44
C VAL A 245 -11.23 -0.89 0.19
N ALA A 246 -11.94 -0.37 1.20
CA ALA A 246 -12.96 -1.12 1.92
C ALA A 246 -14.14 -1.52 1.01
N THR A 247 -14.62 -0.60 0.16
CA THR A 247 -15.72 -0.87 -0.77
C THR A 247 -15.41 -2.01 -1.72
N TYR A 248 -14.21 -2.00 -2.32
CA TYR A 248 -13.84 -3.05 -3.28
C TYR A 248 -13.32 -4.32 -2.61
N ALA A 249 -12.82 -4.28 -1.38
CA ALA A 249 -12.60 -5.48 -0.58
C ALA A 249 -13.93 -6.17 -0.26
N ALA A 250 -14.96 -5.41 0.15
CA ALA A 250 -16.29 -5.95 0.38
C ALA A 250 -16.89 -6.56 -0.90
N GLU A 251 -16.75 -5.88 -2.05
CA GLU A 251 -17.22 -6.38 -3.34
C GLU A 251 -16.60 -7.73 -3.71
N LYS A 252 -15.27 -7.82 -3.65
CA LYS A 252 -14.58 -9.04 -4.02
C LYS A 252 -14.81 -10.18 -3.02
N ALA A 253 -14.86 -9.89 -1.72
CA ALA A 253 -15.21 -10.88 -0.71
C ALA A 253 -16.59 -11.49 -0.97
N MET A 254 -17.59 -10.68 -1.33
CA MET A 254 -18.93 -11.15 -1.72
C MET A 254 -18.91 -11.97 -3.01
N GLN A 255 -18.11 -11.56 -4.03
CA GLN A 255 -17.95 -12.32 -5.26
C GLN A 255 -17.31 -13.70 -5.03
N LEU A 256 -16.48 -13.83 -4.00
CA LEU A 256 -15.85 -15.10 -3.58
C LEU A 256 -16.73 -15.93 -2.63
N GLY A 257 -17.98 -15.53 -2.40
CA GLY A 257 -18.96 -16.27 -1.59
C GLY A 257 -18.99 -15.88 -0.10
N GLY A 258 -18.22 -14.89 0.32
CA GLY A 258 -18.24 -14.35 1.67
C GLY A 258 -19.45 -13.46 1.94
N LYS A 259 -19.95 -13.47 3.18
CA LYS A 259 -21.02 -12.58 3.63
C LYS A 259 -20.43 -11.41 4.42
N VAL A 260 -20.34 -10.23 3.81
CA VAL A 260 -19.92 -9.02 4.50
C VAL A 260 -21.08 -8.50 5.35
N VAL A 261 -20.90 -8.47 6.68
CA VAL A 261 -21.96 -8.07 7.63
C VAL A 261 -21.73 -6.70 8.26
N CYS A 262 -20.50 -6.17 8.22
CA CYS A 262 -20.19 -4.86 8.78
C CYS A 262 -19.29 -4.05 7.85
N MET A 263 -19.56 -2.73 7.81
CA MET A 263 -18.66 -1.69 7.28
C MET A 263 -18.72 -0.47 8.20
N SER A 264 -17.64 0.36 8.20
CA SER A 264 -17.54 1.52 9.10
C SER A 264 -17.16 2.81 8.37
N ASP A 265 -17.36 3.94 9.04
CA ASP A 265 -16.66 5.20 8.75
C ASP A 265 -16.06 5.77 10.05
N SER A 266 -15.54 7.00 10.01
CA SER A 266 -14.85 7.57 11.17
C SER A 266 -15.73 7.78 12.42
N ASN A 267 -17.06 7.73 12.31
CA ASN A 267 -17.99 7.96 13.40
C ASN A 267 -18.49 6.66 14.03
N GLY A 268 -18.67 5.62 13.21
CA GLY A 268 -19.25 4.37 13.68
C GLY A 268 -19.29 3.31 12.59
N TYR A 269 -20.08 2.26 12.82
CA TYR A 269 -20.25 1.17 11.87
C TYR A 269 -21.72 0.77 11.71
N VAL A 270 -22.03 0.16 10.58
CA VAL A 270 -23.30 -0.52 10.34
C VAL A 270 -23.09 -2.01 10.43
N HIS A 271 -24.07 -2.68 11.05
CA HIS A 271 -24.18 -4.14 11.11
C HIS A 271 -25.48 -4.56 10.46
N ASP A 272 -25.36 -5.37 9.42
CA ASP A 272 -26.46 -5.99 8.70
C ASP A 272 -26.26 -7.52 8.73
N PRO A 273 -26.96 -8.26 9.59
CA PRO A 273 -26.79 -9.71 9.73
C PRO A 273 -27.19 -10.48 8.47
N ASP A 274 -28.01 -9.91 7.60
CA ASP A 274 -28.41 -10.51 6.33
C ASP A 274 -27.36 -10.27 5.21
N GLY A 275 -26.41 -9.39 5.45
CA GLY A 275 -25.33 -9.01 4.53
C GLY A 275 -25.52 -7.61 3.96
N ILE A 276 -24.39 -6.86 3.92
CA ILE A 276 -24.35 -5.47 3.45
C ILE A 276 -24.81 -5.37 1.99
N LYS A 277 -25.75 -4.46 1.72
CA LYS A 277 -26.18 -4.07 0.37
C LYS A 277 -25.17 -3.09 -0.21
N LEU A 278 -24.16 -3.60 -0.90
CA LEU A 278 -22.99 -2.83 -1.30
C LEU A 278 -23.32 -1.66 -2.22
N ASP A 279 -24.29 -1.83 -3.13
CA ASP A 279 -24.71 -0.75 -4.06
C ASP A 279 -25.25 0.46 -3.29
N LEU A 280 -25.97 0.24 -2.16
CA LEU A 280 -26.43 1.32 -1.30
C LEU A 280 -25.24 2.00 -0.59
N ILE A 281 -24.23 1.24 -0.13
CA ILE A 281 -23.01 1.83 0.44
C ILE A 281 -22.30 2.70 -0.61
N LYS A 282 -22.15 2.21 -1.84
CA LYS A 282 -21.57 2.98 -2.95
C LYS A 282 -22.34 4.27 -3.20
N ASP A 283 -23.65 4.20 -3.27
CA ASP A 283 -24.50 5.38 -3.46
C ASP A 283 -24.35 6.40 -2.32
N ILE A 284 -24.44 5.94 -1.06
CA ILE A 284 -24.28 6.78 0.12
C ILE A 284 -22.92 7.49 0.12
N LYS A 285 -21.84 6.77 -0.19
CA LYS A 285 -20.47 7.29 -0.07
C LYS A 285 -20.01 8.08 -1.30
N GLN A 286 -20.31 7.60 -2.50
CA GLN A 286 -19.77 8.17 -3.75
C GLN A 286 -20.70 9.26 -4.30
N ASN A 287 -22.01 9.04 -4.32
CA ASN A 287 -22.98 9.96 -4.89
C ASN A 287 -23.45 11.00 -3.88
N ARG A 288 -24.01 10.53 -2.75
CA ARG A 288 -24.58 11.42 -1.71
C ARG A 288 -23.51 12.03 -0.80
N ARG A 289 -22.28 11.47 -0.76
CA ARG A 289 -21.18 11.87 0.14
C ARG A 289 -21.61 11.95 1.62
N ALA A 290 -22.51 11.06 2.02
CA ALA A 290 -23.08 11.01 3.35
C ALA A 290 -22.30 10.08 4.29
N ARG A 291 -22.67 10.09 5.57
CA ARG A 291 -22.17 9.15 6.57
C ARG A 291 -22.81 7.78 6.41
N ILE A 292 -22.09 6.73 6.81
CA ILE A 292 -22.56 5.34 6.67
C ILE A 292 -23.81 5.07 7.50
N LYS A 293 -24.09 5.88 8.52
CA LYS A 293 -25.30 5.81 9.35
C LYS A 293 -26.59 5.78 8.52
N VAL A 294 -26.63 6.49 7.40
CA VAL A 294 -27.79 6.53 6.49
C VAL A 294 -28.20 5.12 6.03
N TYR A 295 -27.27 4.18 5.95
CA TYR A 295 -27.57 2.80 5.59
C TYR A 295 -28.59 2.15 6.54
N ALA A 296 -28.43 2.33 7.86
CA ALA A 296 -29.34 1.75 8.84
C ALA A 296 -30.73 2.42 8.83
N ASP A 297 -30.82 3.66 8.35
CA ASP A 297 -32.10 4.35 8.18
C ASP A 297 -32.92 3.79 6.99
N GLU A 298 -32.23 3.21 5.99
CA GLU A 298 -32.82 2.73 4.73
C GLU A 298 -32.97 1.20 4.64
N VAL A 299 -32.24 0.45 5.47
CA VAL A 299 -32.27 -1.03 5.44
C VAL A 299 -32.91 -1.59 6.70
N PRO A 300 -34.15 -2.14 6.62
CA PRO A 300 -34.78 -2.81 7.75
C PRO A 300 -33.93 -3.97 8.27
N GLY A 301 -33.72 -4.03 9.57
CA GLY A 301 -32.90 -5.07 10.22
C GLY A 301 -31.43 -4.69 10.40
N ALA A 302 -30.94 -3.72 9.66
CA ALA A 302 -29.59 -3.18 9.89
C ALA A 302 -29.58 -2.22 11.10
N THR A 303 -28.46 -2.19 11.81
CA THR A 303 -28.25 -1.31 12.96
C THR A 303 -27.01 -0.44 12.76
N TYR A 304 -27.04 0.77 13.30
CA TYR A 304 -25.87 1.64 13.38
C TYR A 304 -25.37 1.73 14.82
N HIS A 305 -24.06 1.68 14.98
CA HIS A 305 -23.39 1.79 16.28
C HIS A 305 -22.31 2.88 16.21
N GLU A 306 -22.23 3.71 17.23
CA GLU A 306 -21.18 4.72 17.34
C GLU A 306 -19.86 4.11 17.78
N GLY A 307 -18.75 4.75 17.37
CA GLY A 307 -17.40 4.27 17.65
C GLY A 307 -16.94 3.24 16.61
N CYS A 308 -16.18 3.71 15.61
CA CYS A 308 -15.76 2.88 14.47
C CYS A 308 -14.93 1.63 14.87
N ARG A 309 -14.17 1.69 15.95
CA ARG A 309 -13.37 0.54 16.45
C ARG A 309 -14.22 -0.56 17.07
N ASN A 310 -15.46 -0.26 17.48
CA ASN A 310 -16.36 -1.26 18.03
C ASN A 310 -16.91 -2.22 16.96
N ILE A 311 -16.59 -2.02 15.69
CA ILE A 311 -16.87 -2.97 14.61
C ILE A 311 -16.31 -4.37 14.90
N TRP A 312 -15.20 -4.44 15.64
CA TRP A 312 -14.53 -5.69 16.02
C TRP A 312 -15.20 -6.43 17.20
N ASP A 313 -16.28 -5.86 17.79
CA ASP A 313 -17.12 -6.57 18.76
C ASP A 313 -18.07 -7.58 18.07
N VAL A 314 -18.25 -7.47 16.75
CA VAL A 314 -19.08 -8.39 15.99
C VAL A 314 -18.27 -9.63 15.62
N PRO A 315 -18.75 -10.85 15.91
CA PRO A 315 -18.06 -12.09 15.52
C PRO A 315 -17.90 -12.22 14.00
N CYS A 316 -16.75 -12.70 13.56
CA CYS A 316 -16.48 -12.97 12.14
C CYS A 316 -15.48 -14.10 11.93
N ASP A 317 -15.47 -14.67 10.73
CA ASP A 317 -14.46 -15.62 10.28
C ASP A 317 -13.24 -14.88 9.68
N VAL A 318 -13.49 -13.78 8.95
CA VAL A 318 -12.47 -13.02 8.21
C VAL A 318 -12.53 -11.55 8.61
N ALA A 319 -11.42 -11.03 9.13
CA ALA A 319 -11.24 -9.63 9.51
C ALA A 319 -10.38 -8.88 8.49
N LEU A 320 -10.95 -7.83 7.85
CA LEU A 320 -10.27 -7.00 6.85
C LEU A 320 -10.19 -5.54 7.32
N PRO A 321 -9.17 -5.14 8.09
CA PRO A 321 -8.97 -3.74 8.47
C PRO A 321 -8.52 -2.91 7.27
N CYS A 322 -9.46 -2.12 6.72
CA CYS A 322 -9.30 -1.35 5.48
C CYS A 322 -9.48 0.17 5.67
N ALA A 323 -9.60 0.66 6.91
CA ALA A 323 -9.90 2.06 7.16
C ALA A 323 -8.64 2.92 7.34
N THR A 324 -7.94 2.77 8.45
CA THR A 324 -6.84 3.68 8.81
C THR A 324 -5.69 2.97 9.53
N GLN A 325 -4.55 3.68 9.58
CA GLN A 325 -3.39 3.23 10.35
C GLN A 325 -3.73 3.08 11.84
N ASN A 326 -3.20 2.04 12.48
CA ASN A 326 -3.35 1.74 13.92
C ASN A 326 -4.81 1.65 14.40
N GLU A 327 -5.70 1.18 13.56
CA GLU A 327 -7.10 0.95 13.93
C GLU A 327 -7.33 -0.32 14.76
N VAL A 328 -6.39 -1.27 14.70
CA VAL A 328 -6.39 -2.51 15.48
C VAL A 328 -5.19 -2.50 16.42
N ASP A 329 -5.42 -2.21 17.69
CA ASP A 329 -4.44 -2.40 18.73
C ASP A 329 -4.69 -3.71 19.51
N VAL A 330 -4.04 -3.91 20.65
CA VAL A 330 -4.17 -5.12 21.47
C VAL A 330 -5.64 -5.36 21.92
N ALA A 331 -6.38 -4.28 22.17
CA ALA A 331 -7.77 -4.40 22.63
C ALA A 331 -8.67 -4.89 21.48
N GLU A 332 -8.54 -4.33 20.29
CA GLU A 332 -9.28 -4.78 19.12
C GLU A 332 -8.83 -6.18 18.67
N ALA A 333 -7.52 -6.48 18.70
CA ALA A 333 -7.02 -7.83 18.40
C ALA A 333 -7.63 -8.89 19.32
N LYS A 334 -7.78 -8.58 20.60
CA LYS A 334 -8.46 -9.47 21.55
C LYS A 334 -9.93 -9.69 21.17
N LYS A 335 -10.67 -8.67 20.78
CA LYS A 335 -12.07 -8.78 20.33
C LYS A 335 -12.19 -9.66 19.08
N ILE A 336 -11.27 -9.49 18.12
CA ILE A 336 -11.18 -10.31 16.90
C ILE A 336 -10.97 -11.79 17.26
N LEU A 337 -10.06 -12.08 18.21
CA LEU A 337 -9.80 -13.44 18.70
C LEU A 337 -11.03 -14.02 19.41
N ASP A 338 -11.61 -13.26 20.34
CA ASP A 338 -12.79 -13.69 21.11
C ASP A 338 -14.02 -13.91 20.18
N GLY A 339 -14.09 -13.15 19.06
CA GLY A 339 -15.11 -13.28 18.02
C GLY A 339 -14.92 -14.49 17.09
N GLY A 340 -13.83 -15.24 17.23
CA GLY A 340 -13.59 -16.48 16.48
C GLY A 340 -13.01 -16.30 15.08
N ALA A 341 -12.39 -15.15 14.78
CA ALA A 341 -11.76 -14.91 13.49
C ALA A 341 -10.69 -15.97 13.17
N MET A 342 -10.72 -16.48 11.95
CA MET A 342 -9.75 -17.46 11.43
C MET A 342 -8.54 -16.80 10.83
N ILE A 343 -8.67 -15.56 10.35
CA ILE A 343 -7.64 -14.79 9.64
C ILE A 343 -7.90 -13.28 9.81
N LEU A 344 -6.81 -12.52 9.89
CA LEU A 344 -6.82 -11.07 9.68
C LEU A 344 -5.95 -10.73 8.48
N THR A 345 -6.44 -9.93 7.53
CA THR A 345 -5.64 -9.44 6.41
C THR A 345 -5.68 -7.93 6.32
N GLU A 346 -4.52 -7.30 6.40
CA GLU A 346 -4.34 -5.86 6.45
C GLU A 346 -4.62 -5.21 5.08
N GLY A 347 -5.68 -4.43 4.99
CA GLY A 347 -6.03 -3.67 3.79
C GLY A 347 -5.48 -2.25 3.77
N ALA A 348 -5.58 -1.53 4.88
CA ALA A 348 -4.97 -0.23 5.05
C ALA A 348 -3.44 -0.36 5.18
N ASN A 349 -2.72 0.76 5.12
CA ASN A 349 -1.29 0.75 5.42
C ASN A 349 -1.09 0.73 6.94
N MET A 350 -0.48 -0.34 7.46
CA MET A 350 -0.23 -0.57 8.89
C MET A 350 -1.48 -0.39 9.78
N PRO A 351 -2.59 -1.09 9.52
CA PRO A 351 -3.79 -0.94 10.34
C PRO A 351 -3.64 -1.58 11.71
N CYS A 352 -2.79 -2.59 11.87
CA CYS A 352 -2.49 -3.23 13.14
C CYS A 352 -1.22 -2.69 13.78
N THR A 353 -1.22 -2.58 15.11
CA THR A 353 0.02 -2.36 15.86
C THR A 353 0.85 -3.63 15.89
N LEU A 354 2.16 -3.51 16.13
CA LEU A 354 3.05 -4.69 16.20
C LEU A 354 2.64 -5.66 17.31
N GLU A 355 2.18 -5.13 18.43
CA GLU A 355 1.69 -5.91 19.55
C GLU A 355 0.39 -6.67 19.21
N ALA A 356 -0.49 -6.05 18.41
CA ALA A 356 -1.71 -6.70 17.92
C ALA A 356 -1.36 -7.85 16.97
N VAL A 357 -0.44 -7.64 16.04
CA VAL A 357 0.06 -8.69 15.13
C VAL A 357 0.68 -9.83 15.92
N ALA A 358 1.55 -9.53 16.89
CA ALA A 358 2.20 -10.55 17.71
C ALA A 358 1.17 -11.37 18.53
N MET A 359 0.13 -10.72 19.06
CA MET A 359 -0.95 -11.39 19.78
C MET A 359 -1.72 -12.35 18.88
N LEU A 360 -2.12 -11.93 17.69
CA LEU A 360 -2.84 -12.77 16.71
C LEU A 360 -2.00 -13.98 16.30
N GLN A 361 -0.72 -13.76 15.97
CA GLN A 361 0.20 -14.83 15.59
C GLN A 361 0.44 -15.84 16.75
N ALA A 362 0.58 -15.34 17.99
CA ALA A 362 0.73 -16.21 19.16
C ALA A 362 -0.53 -17.08 19.41
N ALA A 363 -1.70 -16.61 19.01
CA ALA A 363 -2.95 -17.37 19.03
C ALA A 363 -3.12 -18.32 17.84
N GLY A 364 -2.16 -18.38 16.91
CA GLY A 364 -2.22 -19.21 15.72
C GLY A 364 -3.08 -18.66 14.58
N ILE A 365 -3.45 -17.37 14.63
CA ILE A 365 -4.21 -16.71 13.56
C ILE A 365 -3.24 -16.21 12.50
N PRO A 366 -3.36 -16.63 11.22
CA PRO A 366 -2.61 -16.04 10.12
C PRO A 366 -2.89 -14.55 9.99
N VAL A 367 -1.82 -13.78 9.80
CA VAL A 367 -1.91 -12.34 9.51
C VAL A 367 -1.37 -12.09 8.12
N GLY A 368 -2.23 -11.60 7.21
CA GLY A 368 -1.82 -11.12 5.89
C GLY A 368 -1.27 -9.69 6.01
N PRO A 369 0.07 -9.49 5.86
CA PRO A 369 0.67 -8.18 6.08
C PRO A 369 0.31 -7.19 4.97
N ALA A 370 0.12 -5.92 5.32
CA ALA A 370 -0.29 -4.84 4.41
C ALA A 370 0.56 -4.78 3.13
N LYS A 371 1.89 -4.85 3.26
CA LYS A 371 2.80 -4.76 2.10
C LYS A 371 2.61 -5.88 1.07
N ALA A 372 2.12 -7.04 1.48
CA ALA A 372 1.78 -8.15 0.59
C ALA A 372 0.32 -8.04 0.12
N ALA A 373 -0.63 -7.96 1.04
CA ALA A 373 -2.05 -8.04 0.75
C ALA A 373 -2.56 -6.82 -0.06
N ASN A 374 -2.12 -5.60 0.26
CA ASN A 374 -2.57 -4.39 -0.45
C ASN A 374 -1.70 -4.02 -1.68
N ALA A 375 -0.78 -4.91 -2.10
CA ALA A 375 0.06 -4.69 -3.27
C ALA A 375 -0.72 -4.67 -4.61
N GLY A 376 -1.99 -5.03 -4.61
CA GLY A 376 -2.83 -4.99 -5.80
C GLY A 376 -2.84 -3.63 -6.50
N GLY A 377 -2.90 -2.54 -5.74
CA GLY A 377 -2.87 -1.18 -6.28
C GLY A 377 -1.59 -0.86 -7.07
N VAL A 378 -0.41 -1.16 -6.54
CA VAL A 378 0.87 -0.93 -7.24
C VAL A 378 1.05 -1.92 -8.38
N SER A 379 0.60 -3.16 -8.24
CA SER A 379 0.61 -4.17 -9.30
C SER A 379 -0.19 -3.69 -10.53
N THR A 380 -1.41 -3.21 -10.33
CA THR A 380 -2.21 -2.66 -11.42
C THR A 380 -1.62 -1.36 -11.98
N SER A 381 -0.95 -0.54 -11.17
CA SER A 381 -0.21 0.60 -11.69
C SER A 381 0.92 0.18 -12.63
N ALA A 382 1.64 -0.90 -12.34
CA ALA A 382 2.65 -1.43 -13.26
C ALA A 382 2.03 -2.08 -14.50
N LEU A 383 0.87 -2.72 -14.39
CA LEU A 383 0.10 -3.18 -15.55
C LEU A 383 -0.38 -2.00 -16.42
N GLU A 384 -0.74 -0.85 -15.82
CA GLU A 384 -1.04 0.39 -16.54
C GLU A 384 0.19 0.87 -17.34
N MET A 385 1.38 0.87 -16.73
CA MET A 385 2.64 1.18 -17.45
C MET A 385 2.84 0.23 -18.63
N THR A 386 2.63 -1.06 -18.44
CA THR A 386 2.78 -2.08 -19.49
C THR A 386 1.84 -1.79 -20.65
N GLN A 387 0.55 -1.57 -20.40
CA GLN A 387 -0.44 -1.22 -21.42
C GLN A 387 -0.04 0.05 -22.18
N ASN A 388 0.43 1.08 -21.45
CA ASN A 388 0.86 2.34 -22.04
C ASN A 388 2.12 2.17 -22.93
N SER A 389 3.09 1.37 -22.50
CA SER A 389 4.30 1.08 -23.28
C SER A 389 4.00 0.29 -24.54
N MET A 390 3.03 -0.61 -24.49
CA MET A 390 2.53 -1.37 -25.65
C MET A 390 1.59 -0.54 -26.56
N ARG A 391 1.08 0.60 -26.06
CA ARG A 391 0.02 1.41 -26.69
C ARG A 391 -1.29 0.63 -26.90
N LEU A 392 -1.61 -0.26 -25.98
CA LEU A 392 -2.80 -1.07 -25.98
C LEU A 392 -3.56 -0.89 -24.65
N SER A 393 -4.84 -1.21 -24.66
CA SER A 393 -5.66 -1.31 -23.46
C SER A 393 -6.19 -2.73 -23.33
N TRP A 394 -6.16 -3.27 -22.13
CA TRP A 394 -6.73 -4.56 -21.80
C TRP A 394 -8.16 -4.41 -21.29
N THR A 395 -8.96 -5.47 -21.42
CA THR A 395 -10.30 -5.53 -20.81
C THR A 395 -10.22 -5.59 -19.29
N PHE A 396 -11.35 -5.42 -18.63
CA PHE A 396 -11.44 -5.56 -17.18
C PHE A 396 -10.99 -6.95 -16.73
N GLU A 397 -11.47 -7.98 -17.41
CA GLU A 397 -11.18 -9.38 -17.13
C GLU A 397 -9.71 -9.72 -17.33
N GLU A 398 -9.07 -9.21 -18.37
CA GLU A 398 -7.63 -9.42 -18.61
C GLU A 398 -6.76 -8.78 -17.51
N VAL A 399 -7.14 -7.60 -17.03
CA VAL A 399 -6.40 -6.94 -15.93
C VAL A 399 -6.67 -7.64 -14.60
N ASP A 400 -7.92 -8.04 -14.33
CA ASP A 400 -8.30 -8.73 -13.08
C ASP A 400 -7.63 -10.12 -12.97
N GLU A 401 -7.58 -10.88 -14.06
CA GLU A 401 -6.88 -12.17 -14.11
C GLU A 401 -5.38 -12.01 -13.83
N ARG A 402 -4.74 -11.00 -14.43
CA ARG A 402 -3.32 -10.69 -14.17
C ARG A 402 -3.09 -10.29 -12.72
N LEU A 403 -3.98 -9.44 -12.17
CA LEU A 403 -3.94 -9.05 -10.77
C LEU A 403 -4.05 -10.27 -9.86
N HIS A 404 -5.01 -11.16 -10.10
CA HIS A 404 -5.18 -12.39 -9.32
C HIS A 404 -3.91 -13.25 -9.35
N ASN A 405 -3.34 -13.46 -10.54
CA ASN A 405 -2.10 -14.25 -10.69
C ASN A 405 -0.91 -13.59 -9.95
N ILE A 406 -0.80 -12.27 -9.95
CA ILE A 406 0.23 -11.55 -9.19
C ILE A 406 0.02 -11.75 -7.69
N MET A 407 -1.20 -11.62 -7.17
CA MET A 407 -1.49 -11.78 -5.75
C MET A 407 -1.22 -13.22 -5.27
N ARG A 408 -1.53 -14.22 -6.10
CA ARG A 408 -1.14 -15.63 -5.86
C ARG A 408 0.38 -15.77 -5.77
N GLY A 409 1.10 -15.16 -6.70
CA GLY A 409 2.58 -15.17 -6.70
C GLY A 409 3.16 -14.51 -5.45
N ILE A 410 2.57 -13.40 -4.98
CA ILE A 410 2.97 -12.71 -3.75
C ILE A 410 2.78 -13.61 -2.53
N TYR A 411 1.59 -14.25 -2.40
CA TYR A 411 1.34 -15.19 -1.31
C TYR A 411 2.37 -16.33 -1.31
N LYS A 412 2.56 -16.98 -2.47
CA LYS A 412 3.51 -18.10 -2.60
C LYS A 412 4.92 -17.68 -2.20
N ALA A 413 5.41 -16.57 -2.69
CA ALA A 413 6.75 -16.08 -2.36
C ALA A 413 6.90 -15.79 -0.85
N ALA A 414 5.90 -15.14 -0.23
CA ALA A 414 5.92 -14.87 1.20
C ALA A 414 5.86 -16.17 2.03
N TYR A 415 5.05 -17.13 1.61
CA TYR A 415 4.96 -18.43 2.30
C TYR A 415 6.27 -19.21 2.20
N ASP A 416 6.82 -19.36 0.98
CA ASP A 416 8.08 -20.09 0.76
C ASP A 416 9.22 -19.48 1.59
N ALA A 417 9.34 -18.17 1.61
CA ALA A 417 10.35 -17.47 2.40
C ALA A 417 10.14 -17.63 3.92
N SER A 418 8.90 -17.75 4.38
CA SER A 418 8.62 -18.03 5.80
C SER A 418 9.10 -19.43 6.21
N VAL A 419 9.01 -20.40 5.29
CA VAL A 419 9.54 -21.76 5.48
C VAL A 419 11.07 -21.75 5.53
N GLU A 420 11.72 -21.00 4.64
CA GLU A 420 13.19 -20.84 4.63
C GLU A 420 13.71 -20.20 5.92
N ALA A 421 12.93 -19.29 6.50
CA ALA A 421 13.21 -18.64 7.78
C ALA A 421 12.86 -19.51 9.00
N GLU A 422 12.46 -20.76 8.81
CA GLU A 422 12.05 -21.70 9.87
C GLU A 422 10.82 -21.19 10.68
N GLN A 423 9.98 -20.37 10.03
CA GLN A 423 8.73 -19.82 10.57
C GLN A 423 7.55 -20.06 9.60
N PRO A 424 7.25 -21.32 9.24
CA PRO A 424 6.26 -21.60 8.22
C PRO A 424 4.89 -21.00 8.54
N GLY A 425 4.35 -20.24 7.56
CA GLY A 425 3.07 -19.55 7.69
C GLY A 425 3.15 -18.13 8.32
N ASN A 426 4.32 -17.71 8.82
CA ASN A 426 4.53 -16.32 9.25
C ASN A 426 4.73 -15.42 8.02
N LEU A 427 3.62 -14.96 7.42
CA LEU A 427 3.64 -14.16 6.20
C LEU A 427 4.24 -12.76 6.41
N VAL A 428 4.27 -12.24 7.65
CA VAL A 428 4.88 -10.93 7.97
C VAL A 428 6.39 -11.00 7.75
N VAL A 429 7.04 -12.01 8.32
CA VAL A 429 8.47 -12.28 8.14
C VAL A 429 8.75 -12.70 6.69
N GLY A 430 7.94 -13.63 6.16
CA GLY A 430 8.10 -14.13 4.81
C GLY A 430 8.02 -13.06 3.73
N ALA A 431 7.14 -12.08 3.86
CA ALA A 431 7.03 -10.97 2.91
C ALA A 431 8.29 -10.09 2.86
N ASN A 432 8.86 -9.74 4.02
CA ASN A 432 10.10 -8.99 4.08
C ASN A 432 11.27 -9.75 3.43
N ILE A 433 11.40 -11.02 3.78
CA ILE A 433 12.47 -11.90 3.28
C ILE A 433 12.34 -12.12 1.77
N ALA A 434 11.17 -12.52 1.27
CA ALA A 434 10.94 -12.78 -0.14
C ALA A 434 11.29 -11.59 -1.03
N SER A 435 10.85 -10.40 -0.60
CA SER A 435 11.16 -9.17 -1.32
C SER A 435 12.66 -8.87 -1.30
N PHE A 436 13.29 -8.95 -0.13
CA PHE A 436 14.71 -8.65 0.01
C PHE A 436 15.57 -9.64 -0.77
N LEU A 437 15.31 -10.94 -0.70
CA LEU A 437 16.05 -11.96 -1.46
C LEU A 437 16.10 -11.64 -2.96
N LYS A 438 14.94 -11.29 -3.53
CA LYS A 438 14.86 -10.93 -4.96
C LYS A 438 15.70 -9.71 -5.31
N ILE A 439 15.65 -8.66 -4.46
CA ILE A 439 16.39 -7.42 -4.69
C ILE A 439 17.89 -7.63 -4.44
N ALA A 440 18.25 -8.34 -3.37
CA ALA A 440 19.64 -8.67 -3.04
C ALA A 440 20.31 -9.48 -4.14
N ASP A 441 19.62 -10.48 -4.69
CA ASP A 441 20.10 -11.27 -5.83
C ASP A 441 20.36 -10.39 -7.05
N ALA A 442 19.43 -9.50 -7.39
CA ALA A 442 19.63 -8.55 -8.49
C ALA A 442 20.82 -7.60 -8.22
N MET A 443 20.98 -7.09 -6.99
CA MET A 443 22.11 -6.24 -6.60
C MET A 443 23.46 -6.98 -6.69
N LEU A 444 23.49 -8.26 -6.33
CA LEU A 444 24.70 -9.10 -6.43
C LEU A 444 25.10 -9.30 -7.90
N HIS A 445 24.14 -9.63 -8.78
CA HIS A 445 24.40 -9.87 -10.19
C HIS A 445 24.76 -8.59 -10.99
N GLN A 446 24.26 -7.43 -10.57
CA GLN A 446 24.60 -6.14 -11.18
C GLN A 446 25.95 -5.58 -10.69
N GLY A 447 26.48 -6.12 -9.60
CA GLY A 447 27.77 -5.69 -9.05
C GLY A 447 27.67 -4.42 -8.20
N ILE A 448 28.76 -3.65 -8.21
CA ILE A 448 28.86 -2.38 -7.47
C ILE A 448 28.62 -1.24 -8.45
N VAL A 449 27.41 -0.69 -8.41
CA VAL A 449 26.94 0.40 -9.29
C VAL A 449 26.43 1.55 -8.45
#